data_c70d67bcffd8fef0134411dd8c289fee
#
_entry.id   c70d67bcffd8fef0134411dd8c289fee
#
_cell.length_a   1.000
_cell.length_b   1.000
_cell.length_c   1.000
_cell.angle_alpha   90.00
_cell.angle_beta   90.00
_cell.angle_gamma   90.00
#
_symmetry.space_group_name_H-M   'P 1'
#
loop_
_entity.id
_entity.type
_entity.pdbx_description
1 polymer ?
#
loop_
_entity_poly.entity_id
_entity_poly.type
_entity_poly.pdbx_seq_one_letter_code
_entity_poly.pdbx_strand_id
1 'polypeptide(L)'
;MTTCAPHTRLSRRGRGENRSSEGETTEKEPSFYTGEGETPPNSTTETPLRQHILGTIHQRVRWEPAFGGARKNAARHLERGAVTPGPWSHLVFDFSGAEFRHTVNLSESYWGAGANFSGCSYRETANLSASVYAAAAHFTASTYYGKAIFRNSVYRAAVHMSGCDYRGQVHAQATVYEAETNLSENTYREGADCTRSTWRGHLNASGCTYRRAANFAECTWGCDVTLAGCTYEKDAVFMSTAFHGTAHMEGCTYRAGAYFSYSEFRGDTDFSGSVFRHDTEFVGCRWRGRADLSGCTLHHVSFEGSSHLGAITFRGTQFSGGRCVFDRSVYAGGINFTGAAQT
;
A
#
# COMPACT_ATOMS: atom_id res chain seq x y z
N MET A 1 11.12 26.89 3.57
CA MET A 1 11.35 27.06 4.99
C MET A 1 9.99 27.07 5.66
N THR A 2 9.52 25.95 6.17
CA THR A 2 8.31 25.89 6.98
C THR A 2 8.56 24.80 8.02
N THR A 3 8.72 25.25 9.25
CA THR A 3 9.13 24.48 10.43
C THR A 3 7.97 23.64 10.97
N CYS A 4 8.18 22.34 11.17
CA CYS A 4 7.31 21.46 11.95
C CYS A 4 7.63 21.58 13.43
N ALA A 5 6.62 21.82 14.28
CA ALA A 5 6.70 21.87 15.73
C ALA A 5 6.39 20.49 16.36
N PRO A 6 6.98 20.14 17.52
CA PRO A 6 6.85 18.81 18.11
C PRO A 6 5.62 18.67 19.03
N HIS A 7 5.00 17.51 19.00
CA HIS A 7 3.89 17.15 19.90
C HIS A 7 4.37 16.68 21.28
N THR A 8 3.82 17.31 22.30
CA THR A 8 4.07 17.11 23.72
C THR A 8 3.27 15.92 24.28
N ARG A 9 3.95 15.03 25.03
CA ARG A 9 3.34 13.99 25.88
C ARG A 9 2.59 14.60 27.06
N LEU A 10 1.41 14.07 27.38
CA LEU A 10 0.79 14.20 28.67
C LEU A 10 0.52 12.82 29.29
N SER A 11 1.24 12.58 30.40
CA SER A 11 0.99 11.49 31.36
C SER A 11 -0.03 11.92 32.36
N ARG A 12 -0.98 11.07 32.75
CA ARG A 12 -1.64 11.15 34.07
C ARG A 12 -1.88 9.77 34.67
N ARG A 13 -1.21 9.55 35.82
CA ARG A 13 -1.53 8.53 36.81
C ARG A 13 -2.72 9.00 37.63
N GLY A 14 -3.55 8.07 38.11
CA GLY A 14 -4.48 8.30 39.20
C GLY A 14 -5.01 6.96 39.73
N ARG A 15 -4.52 6.58 40.92
CA ARG A 15 -4.99 5.48 41.78
C ARG A 15 -6.32 5.85 42.47
N GLY A 16 -7.09 4.83 42.86
CA GLY A 16 -8.10 4.93 43.87
C GLY A 16 -8.93 3.65 44.07
N GLU A 17 -8.65 2.94 45.14
CA GLU A 17 -9.33 1.76 45.67
C GLU A 17 -10.71 2.14 46.24
N ASN A 18 -11.76 1.33 46.29
CA ASN A 18 -12.16 0.39 47.30
C ASN A 18 -13.69 0.14 47.38
N ARG A 19 -14.01 -1.14 47.59
CA ARG A 19 -15.03 -1.77 48.46
C ARG A 19 -16.54 -1.66 48.18
N SER A 20 -17.07 -2.86 47.90
CA SER A 20 -18.12 -3.65 48.62
C SER A 20 -19.53 -3.07 48.82
N SER A 21 -20.56 -3.75 48.38
CA SER A 21 -21.44 -4.67 49.14
C SER A 21 -22.71 -5.02 48.37
N GLU A 22 -22.97 -6.29 48.31
CA GLU A 22 -24.23 -7.06 48.37
C GLU A 22 -25.58 -6.37 48.06
N GLY A 23 -26.33 -7.03 47.17
CA GLY A 23 -27.76 -6.81 46.97
C GLY A 23 -28.31 -7.72 45.88
N GLU A 24 -28.65 -8.98 46.25
CA GLU A 24 -29.50 -9.87 45.45
C GLU A 24 -30.84 -9.21 45.16
N THR A 25 -31.20 -9.10 43.88
CA THR A 25 -32.59 -9.13 43.44
C THR A 25 -32.71 -9.87 42.14
N THR A 26 -33.30 -11.04 42.22
CA THR A 26 -33.77 -11.87 41.12
C THR A 26 -34.86 -11.13 40.34
N GLU A 27 -34.55 -10.70 39.14
CA GLU A 27 -35.55 -10.40 38.12
C GLU A 27 -35.39 -11.31 36.92
N LYS A 28 -36.50 -11.97 36.60
CA LYS A 28 -36.67 -12.91 35.50
C LYS A 28 -36.37 -12.24 34.15
N GLU A 29 -35.44 -12.81 33.41
CA GLU A 29 -35.35 -12.56 31.98
C GLU A 29 -36.63 -13.02 31.24
N PRO A 30 -37.20 -12.18 30.38
CA PRO A 30 -38.23 -12.66 29.45
C PRO A 30 -37.53 -13.42 28.32
N SER A 31 -37.82 -14.73 28.23
CA SER A 31 -37.52 -15.56 27.09
C SER A 31 -38.30 -15.05 25.89
N PHE A 32 -37.61 -14.45 24.92
CA PHE A 32 -38.21 -14.19 23.62
C PHE A 32 -37.34 -14.75 22.50
N TYR A 33 -38.04 -15.56 21.70
CA TYR A 33 -37.69 -16.09 20.38
C TYR A 33 -36.83 -17.35 20.31
N THR A 34 -37.51 -18.49 20.49
CA THR A 34 -37.34 -19.61 19.58
C THR A 34 -38.18 -19.30 18.34
N GLY A 35 -37.62 -18.67 17.37
CA GLY A 35 -38.15 -18.51 16.02
C GLY A 35 -37.38 -19.42 15.10
N GLU A 36 -37.99 -20.50 14.70
CA GLU A 36 -37.56 -21.41 13.64
C GLU A 36 -37.37 -20.59 12.35
N GLY A 37 -36.19 -20.75 11.71
CA GLY A 37 -35.99 -20.77 10.28
C GLY A 37 -36.72 -19.73 9.43
N GLU A 38 -36.36 -18.47 9.50
CA GLU A 38 -36.54 -17.61 8.34
C GLU A 38 -35.29 -17.76 7.42
N THR A 39 -35.49 -18.56 6.35
CA THR A 39 -34.60 -18.50 5.19
C THR A 39 -34.54 -17.04 4.73
N PRO A 40 -33.30 -16.45 4.52
CA PRO A 40 -33.22 -15.09 4.04
C PRO A 40 -33.97 -14.95 2.71
N PRO A 41 -34.69 -13.86 2.50
CA PRO A 41 -35.54 -13.68 1.32
C PRO A 41 -34.71 -13.92 0.05
N ASN A 42 -35.27 -14.61 -0.88
CA ASN A 42 -34.76 -15.11 -2.15
C ASN A 42 -33.80 -14.10 -2.80
N SER A 43 -32.50 -14.41 -2.83
CA SER A 43 -31.41 -13.59 -3.33
C SER A 43 -31.47 -13.23 -4.83
N THR A 44 -32.45 -13.79 -5.56
CA THR A 44 -32.54 -13.63 -7.02
C THR A 44 -33.17 -12.30 -7.46
N THR A 45 -33.96 -11.64 -6.64
CA THR A 45 -34.63 -10.37 -7.00
C THR A 45 -33.84 -9.14 -6.52
N GLU A 46 -33.03 -9.23 -5.45
CA GLU A 46 -32.21 -8.11 -4.98
C GLU A 46 -31.00 -7.79 -5.88
N THR A 47 -30.45 -8.80 -6.54
CA THR A 47 -29.24 -8.67 -7.36
C THR A 47 -29.39 -7.67 -8.53
N PRO A 48 -30.46 -7.74 -9.35
CA PRO A 48 -30.65 -6.79 -10.44
C PRO A 48 -30.83 -5.34 -9.94
N LEU A 49 -31.52 -5.14 -8.83
CA LEU A 49 -31.75 -3.81 -8.26
C LEU A 49 -30.43 -3.18 -7.76
N ARG A 50 -29.61 -3.95 -7.02
CA ARG A 50 -28.30 -3.49 -6.54
C ARG A 50 -27.36 -3.14 -7.69
N GLN A 51 -27.32 -3.96 -8.75
CA GLN A 51 -26.54 -3.68 -9.95
C GLN A 51 -27.04 -2.44 -10.69
N HIS A 52 -28.35 -2.24 -10.77
CA HIS A 52 -28.95 -1.06 -11.38
C HIS A 52 -28.58 0.22 -10.60
N ILE A 53 -28.63 0.19 -9.26
CA ILE A 53 -28.24 1.30 -8.40
C ILE A 53 -26.76 1.65 -8.64
N LEU A 54 -25.86 0.65 -8.58
CA LEU A 54 -24.42 0.86 -8.82
C LEU A 54 -24.17 1.41 -10.24
N GLY A 55 -24.85 0.87 -11.25
CA GLY A 55 -24.76 1.36 -12.62
C GLY A 55 -25.22 2.81 -12.76
N THR A 56 -26.30 3.18 -12.06
CA THR A 56 -26.79 4.58 -12.04
C THR A 56 -25.80 5.51 -11.36
N ILE A 57 -25.26 5.13 -10.19
CA ILE A 57 -24.23 5.90 -9.51
C ILE A 57 -23.03 6.06 -10.44
N HIS A 58 -22.52 4.97 -11.03
CA HIS A 58 -21.38 5.00 -11.93
C HIS A 58 -21.59 5.99 -13.10
N GLN A 59 -22.74 5.93 -13.77
CA GLN A 59 -23.06 6.87 -14.87
C GLN A 59 -23.05 8.33 -14.40
N ARG A 60 -23.47 8.60 -13.17
CA ARG A 60 -23.60 9.96 -12.63
C ARG A 60 -22.31 10.53 -12.03
N VAL A 61 -21.36 9.68 -11.59
CA VAL A 61 -20.05 10.12 -11.09
C VAL A 61 -18.96 10.06 -12.15
N ARG A 62 -19.25 9.49 -13.32
CA ARG A 62 -18.29 9.29 -14.41
C ARG A 62 -17.80 10.61 -14.96
N TRP A 63 -16.49 10.80 -15.07
CA TRP A 63 -15.89 12.00 -15.63
C TRP A 63 -15.88 12.01 -17.16
N GLU A 64 -15.83 13.18 -17.76
CA GLU A 64 -15.65 13.41 -19.19
C GLU A 64 -14.37 14.21 -19.45
N PRO A 65 -13.67 14.00 -20.60
CA PRO A 65 -12.55 14.85 -20.99
C PRO A 65 -13.00 16.31 -21.18
N ALA A 66 -12.29 17.26 -20.53
CA ALA A 66 -12.70 18.68 -20.57
C ALA A 66 -12.66 19.32 -21.98
N PHE A 67 -11.88 18.74 -22.91
CA PHE A 67 -11.66 19.30 -24.25
C PHE A 67 -12.01 18.34 -25.41
N GLY A 68 -13.02 17.52 -25.24
CA GLY A 68 -13.51 16.64 -26.30
C GLY A 68 -12.39 15.75 -26.87
N GLY A 69 -12.01 14.70 -26.19
CA GLY A 69 -10.99 13.75 -26.64
C GLY A 69 -11.41 12.31 -26.38
N ALA A 70 -10.81 11.37 -27.10
CA ALA A 70 -11.02 9.97 -26.79
C ALA A 70 -10.43 9.65 -25.41
N ARG A 71 -11.17 8.93 -24.56
CA ARG A 71 -10.72 8.42 -23.23
C ARG A 71 -9.51 7.50 -23.31
N LYS A 72 -8.99 7.20 -24.50
CA LYS A 72 -7.82 6.34 -24.76
C LYS A 72 -6.53 6.75 -24.02
N ASN A 73 -6.45 8.02 -23.56
CA ASN A 73 -5.32 8.57 -22.79
C ASN A 73 -5.77 9.02 -21.40
N ALA A 74 -6.62 8.23 -20.73
CA ALA A 74 -7.19 8.57 -19.41
C ALA A 74 -6.12 9.09 -18.43
N ALA A 75 -5.00 8.38 -18.24
CA ALA A 75 -3.93 8.79 -17.34
C ALA A 75 -3.46 10.24 -17.58
N ARG A 76 -3.21 10.63 -18.85
CA ARG A 76 -2.78 12.00 -19.18
C ARG A 76 -3.84 13.05 -18.88
N HIS A 77 -5.12 12.75 -19.12
CA HIS A 77 -6.21 13.68 -18.79
C HIS A 77 -6.34 13.86 -17.28
N LEU A 78 -6.21 12.78 -16.51
CA LEU A 78 -6.31 12.79 -15.06
C LEU A 78 -5.14 13.56 -14.43
N GLU A 79 -3.90 13.28 -14.84
CA GLU A 79 -2.70 13.98 -14.35
C GLU A 79 -2.76 15.49 -14.62
N ARG A 80 -3.28 15.90 -15.78
CA ARG A 80 -3.40 17.31 -16.15
C ARG A 80 -4.61 18.01 -15.53
N GLY A 81 -5.47 17.27 -14.81
CA GLY A 81 -6.72 17.81 -14.28
C GLY A 81 -7.73 18.19 -15.36
N ALA A 82 -7.54 17.72 -16.61
CA ALA A 82 -8.36 18.07 -17.76
C ALA A 82 -9.60 17.17 -17.89
N VAL A 83 -10.36 17.07 -16.80
CA VAL A 83 -11.59 16.27 -16.73
C VAL A 83 -12.73 17.06 -16.14
N THR A 84 -13.94 16.84 -16.65
CA THR A 84 -15.18 17.40 -16.12
C THR A 84 -15.85 16.34 -15.25
N PRO A 85 -16.08 16.62 -13.95
CA PRO A 85 -16.79 15.70 -13.05
C PRO A 85 -18.21 15.41 -13.51
N GLY A 86 -18.70 14.20 -13.25
CA GLY A 86 -20.11 13.87 -13.46
C GLY A 86 -21.04 14.62 -12.49
N PRO A 87 -22.34 14.65 -12.77
CA PRO A 87 -23.29 15.50 -12.03
C PRO A 87 -23.43 15.13 -10.54
N TRP A 88 -23.13 13.92 -10.12
CA TRP A 88 -23.17 13.49 -8.71
C TRP A 88 -21.79 13.46 -8.04
N SER A 89 -20.74 13.87 -8.72
CA SER A 89 -19.38 13.86 -8.18
C SER A 89 -19.18 14.74 -6.93
N HIS A 90 -20.09 15.68 -6.68
CA HIS A 90 -20.08 16.54 -5.50
C HIS A 90 -20.74 15.90 -4.26
N LEU A 91 -21.30 14.70 -4.39
CA LEU A 91 -21.93 13.98 -3.29
C LEU A 91 -20.91 13.10 -2.58
N VAL A 92 -21.12 12.89 -1.28
CA VAL A 92 -20.40 11.88 -0.50
C VAL A 92 -21.05 10.52 -0.71
N PHE A 93 -20.25 9.51 -0.98
CA PHE A 93 -20.74 8.14 -1.13
C PHE A 93 -20.18 7.26 -0.02
N ASP A 94 -21.10 6.60 0.70
CA ASP A 94 -20.75 5.63 1.73
C ASP A 94 -21.24 4.23 1.34
N PHE A 95 -20.29 3.37 1.02
CA PHE A 95 -20.49 1.94 0.73
C PHE A 95 -19.94 1.06 1.86
N SER A 96 -19.58 1.63 3.02
CA SER A 96 -18.91 0.89 4.08
C SER A 96 -19.67 -0.36 4.47
N GLY A 97 -18.94 -1.47 4.64
CA GLY A 97 -19.49 -2.78 4.97
C GLY A 97 -20.29 -3.47 3.85
N ALA A 98 -20.37 -2.88 2.65
CA ALA A 98 -21.15 -3.47 1.56
C ALA A 98 -20.57 -4.81 1.07
N GLU A 99 -21.44 -5.78 0.80
CA GLU A 99 -21.10 -7.01 0.08
C GLU A 99 -21.48 -6.88 -1.41
N PHE A 100 -20.46 -6.88 -2.26
CA PHE A 100 -20.61 -6.89 -3.71
C PHE A 100 -20.42 -8.31 -4.24
N ARG A 101 -21.52 -8.97 -4.58
CA ARG A 101 -21.54 -10.39 -4.99
C ARG A 101 -21.12 -10.60 -6.45
N HIS A 102 -21.20 -9.55 -7.26
CA HIS A 102 -20.87 -9.57 -8.68
C HIS A 102 -19.79 -8.55 -8.99
N THR A 103 -19.28 -8.59 -10.22
CA THR A 103 -18.32 -7.61 -10.72
C THR A 103 -18.82 -6.18 -10.51
N VAL A 104 -18.00 -5.38 -9.83
CA VAL A 104 -18.23 -3.95 -9.63
C VAL A 104 -17.42 -3.18 -10.65
N ASN A 105 -18.08 -2.34 -11.44
CA ASN A 105 -17.41 -1.41 -12.32
C ASN A 105 -17.74 0.03 -11.91
N LEU A 106 -16.77 0.68 -11.28
CA LEU A 106 -16.78 2.10 -10.91
C LEU A 106 -15.54 2.79 -11.50
N SER A 107 -15.06 2.30 -12.65
CA SER A 107 -13.94 2.93 -13.36
C SER A 107 -14.32 4.30 -13.92
N GLU A 108 -13.32 5.12 -14.20
CA GLU A 108 -13.51 6.45 -14.78
C GLU A 108 -14.44 7.36 -13.93
N SER A 109 -14.49 7.14 -12.62
CA SER A 109 -15.31 7.90 -11.68
C SER A 109 -14.57 9.13 -11.14
N TYR A 110 -15.32 10.17 -10.79
CA TYR A 110 -14.79 11.34 -10.08
C TYR A 110 -15.48 11.47 -8.71
N TRP A 111 -14.74 11.19 -7.65
CA TRP A 111 -15.19 11.24 -6.26
C TRP A 111 -14.77 12.58 -5.63
N GLY A 112 -15.57 13.63 -5.87
CA GLY A 112 -15.23 14.99 -5.52
C GLY A 112 -15.33 15.29 -4.03
N ALA A 113 -16.34 14.74 -3.35
CA ALA A 113 -16.58 14.95 -1.92
C ALA A 113 -16.14 13.78 -1.03
N GLY A 114 -15.62 12.69 -1.64
CA GLY A 114 -15.13 11.51 -0.96
C GLY A 114 -15.95 10.26 -1.21
N ALA A 115 -15.29 9.11 -1.01
CA ALA A 115 -15.94 7.80 -1.12
C ALA A 115 -15.39 6.87 -0.05
N ASN A 116 -16.31 6.22 0.69
CA ASN A 116 -15.99 5.27 1.74
C ASN A 116 -16.37 3.86 1.28
N PHE A 117 -15.35 3.02 1.10
CA PHE A 117 -15.45 1.60 0.77
C PHE A 117 -14.88 0.70 1.88
N SER A 118 -14.75 1.22 3.11
CA SER A 118 -14.16 0.47 4.23
C SER A 118 -15.00 -0.74 4.59
N GLY A 119 -14.34 -1.86 4.92
CA GLY A 119 -15.01 -3.10 5.32
C GLY A 119 -15.80 -3.77 4.20
N CYS A 120 -15.63 -3.34 2.95
CA CYS A 120 -16.34 -3.94 1.82
C CYS A 120 -15.84 -5.36 1.49
N SER A 121 -16.73 -6.17 0.94
CA SER A 121 -16.43 -7.51 0.43
C SER A 121 -16.75 -7.59 -1.05
N TYR A 122 -15.73 -7.79 -1.90
CA TYR A 122 -15.86 -7.92 -3.35
C TYR A 122 -15.65 -9.37 -3.77
N ARG A 123 -16.75 -10.08 -4.09
CA ARG A 123 -16.70 -11.51 -4.45
C ARG A 123 -16.08 -11.78 -5.81
N GLU A 124 -16.24 -10.84 -6.74
CA GLU A 124 -15.69 -10.88 -8.08
C GLU A 124 -14.75 -9.69 -8.32
N THR A 125 -14.53 -9.32 -9.56
CA THR A 125 -13.66 -8.20 -9.93
C THR A 125 -14.22 -6.85 -9.44
N ALA A 126 -13.38 -6.07 -8.75
CA ALA A 126 -13.61 -4.68 -8.43
C ALA A 126 -12.78 -3.79 -9.37
N ASN A 127 -13.42 -3.15 -10.33
CA ASN A 127 -12.78 -2.22 -11.25
C ASN A 127 -13.04 -0.77 -10.82
N LEU A 128 -11.98 -0.15 -10.24
CA LEU A 128 -11.96 1.24 -9.75
C LEU A 128 -10.94 2.08 -10.53
N SER A 129 -10.51 1.58 -11.70
CA SER A 129 -9.43 2.17 -12.50
C SER A 129 -9.79 3.51 -13.13
N ALA A 130 -8.78 4.27 -13.54
CA ALA A 130 -8.92 5.53 -14.25
C ALA A 130 -9.83 6.54 -13.54
N SER A 131 -9.82 6.53 -12.21
CA SER A 131 -10.70 7.36 -11.37
C SER A 131 -9.94 8.50 -10.70
N VAL A 132 -10.65 9.56 -10.34
CA VAL A 132 -10.14 10.68 -9.55
C VAL A 132 -10.80 10.65 -8.18
N TYR A 133 -9.99 10.65 -7.14
CA TYR A 133 -10.41 10.83 -5.76
C TYR A 133 -9.92 12.20 -5.29
N ALA A 134 -10.79 13.22 -5.43
CA ALA A 134 -10.42 14.59 -5.09
C ALA A 134 -10.48 14.87 -3.59
N ALA A 135 -11.25 14.11 -2.84
CA ALA A 135 -11.29 14.08 -1.39
C ALA A 135 -10.79 12.71 -0.87
N ALA A 136 -10.69 12.54 0.45
CA ALA A 136 -10.18 11.32 1.06
C ALA A 136 -10.92 10.06 0.59
N ALA A 137 -10.17 8.99 0.33
CA ALA A 137 -10.68 7.70 -0.10
C ALA A 137 -10.38 6.64 0.95
N HIS A 138 -11.42 5.93 1.38
CA HIS A 138 -11.33 4.92 2.44
C HIS A 138 -11.66 3.53 1.89
N PHE A 139 -10.72 2.58 2.03
CA PHE A 139 -10.87 1.18 1.62
C PHE A 139 -10.44 0.21 2.73
N THR A 140 -10.17 0.74 3.93
CA THR A 140 -9.61 -0.01 5.07
C THR A 140 -10.40 -1.27 5.37
N ALA A 141 -9.70 -2.35 5.75
CA ALA A 141 -10.27 -3.63 6.17
C ALA A 141 -11.20 -4.30 5.14
N SER A 142 -10.99 -4.01 3.85
CA SER A 142 -11.79 -4.60 2.77
C SER A 142 -11.20 -5.92 2.27
N THR A 143 -12.07 -6.82 1.79
CA THR A 143 -11.69 -8.11 1.22
C THR A 143 -12.01 -8.18 -0.27
N TYR A 144 -11.00 -8.46 -1.08
CA TYR A 144 -11.11 -8.62 -2.53
C TYR A 144 -10.87 -10.08 -2.92
N TYR A 145 -11.95 -10.83 -3.17
CA TYR A 145 -11.84 -12.24 -3.59
C TYR A 145 -11.43 -12.36 -5.06
N GLY A 146 -11.91 -11.47 -5.92
CA GLY A 146 -11.53 -11.33 -7.31
C GLY A 146 -10.43 -10.29 -7.51
N LYS A 147 -10.23 -9.88 -8.76
CA LYS A 147 -9.23 -8.85 -9.10
C LYS A 147 -9.61 -7.50 -8.52
N ALA A 148 -8.62 -6.79 -7.95
CA ALA A 148 -8.75 -5.40 -7.52
C ALA A 148 -7.98 -4.49 -8.51
N ILE A 149 -8.68 -3.61 -9.22
CA ILE A 149 -8.12 -2.83 -10.33
C ILE A 149 -8.20 -1.35 -9.99
N PHE A 150 -7.06 -0.73 -9.68
CA PHE A 150 -6.91 0.68 -9.32
C PHE A 150 -6.08 1.49 -10.33
N ARG A 151 -5.56 0.83 -11.36
CA ARG A 151 -4.59 1.40 -12.32
C ARG A 151 -5.06 2.72 -12.94
N ASN A 152 -4.09 3.57 -13.30
CA ASN A 152 -4.32 4.86 -13.97
C ASN A 152 -5.23 5.82 -13.17
N SER A 153 -5.31 5.68 -11.86
CA SER A 153 -6.13 6.56 -11.00
C SER A 153 -5.29 7.68 -10.39
N VAL A 154 -5.95 8.76 -9.98
CA VAL A 154 -5.32 9.88 -9.29
C VAL A 154 -6.02 10.10 -7.95
N TYR A 155 -5.26 9.99 -6.87
CA TYR A 155 -5.70 10.27 -5.51
C TYR A 155 -5.10 11.61 -5.07
N ARG A 156 -5.92 12.66 -4.99
CA ARG A 156 -5.49 14.03 -4.65
C ARG A 156 -5.44 14.29 -3.16
N ALA A 157 -6.20 13.53 -2.39
CA ALA A 157 -6.24 13.60 -0.94
C ALA A 157 -5.79 12.28 -0.32
N ALA A 158 -5.78 12.19 1.01
CA ALA A 158 -5.33 11.02 1.74
C ALA A 158 -6.06 9.72 1.33
N VAL A 159 -5.30 8.63 1.28
CA VAL A 159 -5.81 7.30 0.93
C VAL A 159 -5.58 6.33 2.08
N HIS A 160 -6.65 5.68 2.52
CA HIS A 160 -6.63 4.69 3.59
C HIS A 160 -7.03 3.32 3.04
N MET A 161 -6.06 2.43 2.86
CA MET A 161 -6.23 1.06 2.34
C MET A 161 -5.55 0.03 3.26
N SER A 162 -5.44 0.31 4.57
CA SER A 162 -4.77 -0.59 5.51
C SER A 162 -5.63 -1.80 5.89
N GLY A 163 -4.97 -2.92 6.26
CA GLY A 163 -5.62 -4.13 6.75
C GLY A 163 -6.50 -4.85 5.73
N CYS A 164 -6.28 -4.65 4.43
CA CYS A 164 -7.05 -5.30 3.37
C CYS A 164 -6.52 -6.72 3.08
N ASP A 165 -7.43 -7.64 2.71
CA ASP A 165 -7.12 -8.98 2.23
C ASP A 165 -7.39 -9.08 0.71
N TYR A 166 -6.33 -8.98 -0.09
CA TYR A 166 -6.39 -9.13 -1.54
C TYR A 166 -6.16 -10.59 -1.91
N ARG A 167 -7.25 -11.33 -2.15
CA ARG A 167 -7.21 -12.76 -2.53
C ARG A 167 -7.00 -12.95 -4.02
N GLY A 168 -7.43 -12.00 -4.86
CA GLY A 168 -7.13 -11.92 -6.28
C GLY A 168 -5.96 -10.98 -6.58
N GLN A 169 -5.59 -10.89 -7.85
CA GLN A 169 -4.52 -10.01 -8.31
C GLN A 169 -4.86 -8.53 -8.09
N VAL A 170 -3.87 -7.75 -7.67
CA VAL A 170 -3.96 -6.30 -7.57
C VAL A 170 -3.27 -5.63 -8.75
N HIS A 171 -4.00 -4.78 -9.45
CA HIS A 171 -3.53 -3.97 -10.56
C HIS A 171 -3.60 -2.49 -10.20
N ALA A 172 -2.48 -1.89 -9.83
CA ALA A 172 -2.37 -0.49 -9.41
C ALA A 172 -1.32 0.29 -10.23
N GLN A 173 -1.05 -0.16 -11.46
CA GLN A 173 -0.04 0.44 -12.32
C GLN A 173 -0.37 1.89 -12.69
N ALA A 174 0.65 2.72 -12.85
CA ALA A 174 0.55 4.10 -13.31
C ALA A 174 -0.48 4.93 -12.51
N THR A 175 -0.56 4.68 -11.20
CA THR A 175 -1.44 5.39 -10.27
C THR A 175 -0.66 6.51 -9.58
N VAL A 176 -1.30 7.66 -9.41
CA VAL A 176 -0.70 8.83 -8.78
C VAL A 176 -1.38 9.09 -7.43
N TYR A 177 -0.57 9.15 -6.38
CA TYR A 177 -0.98 9.50 -5.02
C TYR A 177 -0.34 10.83 -4.66
N GLU A 178 -1.16 11.90 -4.58
CA GLU A 178 -0.65 13.26 -4.35
C GLU A 178 -0.48 13.59 -2.86
N ALA A 179 -1.17 12.86 -1.99
CA ALA A 179 -1.15 13.04 -0.54
C ALA A 179 -0.71 11.76 0.18
N GLU A 180 -0.80 11.76 1.50
CA GLU A 180 -0.48 10.63 2.35
C GLU A 180 -1.27 9.38 1.96
N THR A 181 -0.57 8.24 1.92
CA THR A 181 -1.14 6.95 1.54
C THR A 181 -0.81 5.92 2.62
N ASN A 182 -1.84 5.27 3.16
CA ASN A 182 -1.67 4.19 4.12
C ASN A 182 -2.13 2.86 3.50
N LEU A 183 -1.15 1.97 3.24
CA LEU A 183 -1.31 0.60 2.74
C LEU A 183 -0.85 -0.44 3.77
N SER A 184 -0.64 -0.06 5.04
CA SER A 184 -0.05 -0.94 6.05
C SER A 184 -0.89 -2.19 6.31
N GLU A 185 -0.23 -3.28 6.75
CA GLU A 185 -0.85 -4.52 7.20
C GLU A 185 -1.72 -5.23 6.15
N ASN A 186 -1.50 -4.95 4.87
CA ASN A 186 -2.22 -5.62 3.79
C ASN A 186 -1.66 -7.02 3.53
N THR A 187 -2.56 -7.93 3.16
CA THR A 187 -2.20 -9.26 2.65
C THR A 187 -2.53 -9.38 1.18
N TYR A 188 -1.49 -9.60 0.34
CA TYR A 188 -1.60 -9.83 -1.09
C TYR A 188 -1.37 -11.33 -1.36
N ARG A 189 -2.45 -12.08 -1.62
CA ARG A 189 -2.35 -13.56 -1.80
C ARG A 189 -1.96 -13.96 -3.20
N GLU A 190 -2.30 -13.14 -4.19
CA GLU A 190 -1.86 -13.24 -5.57
C GLU A 190 -0.88 -12.09 -5.90
N GLY A 191 -0.53 -11.87 -7.13
CA GLY A 191 0.43 -10.82 -7.51
C GLY A 191 -0.09 -9.40 -7.24
N ALA A 192 0.82 -8.52 -6.85
CA ALA A 192 0.58 -7.08 -6.74
C ALA A 192 1.46 -6.35 -7.74
N ASP A 193 0.84 -5.63 -8.66
CA ASP A 193 1.53 -4.85 -9.68
C ASP A 193 1.22 -3.36 -9.50
N CYS A 194 2.25 -2.61 -9.04
CA CYS A 194 2.22 -1.17 -8.82
C CYS A 194 3.16 -0.41 -9.76
N THR A 195 3.62 -1.05 -10.85
CA THR A 195 4.63 -0.49 -11.75
C THR A 195 4.27 0.91 -12.24
N ARG A 196 5.28 1.78 -12.36
CA ARG A 196 5.15 3.15 -12.87
C ARG A 196 4.21 4.03 -12.05
N SER A 197 3.93 3.68 -10.79
CA SER A 197 3.12 4.50 -9.91
C SER A 197 3.97 5.57 -9.22
N THR A 198 3.32 6.67 -8.84
CA THR A 198 3.98 7.82 -8.22
C THR A 198 3.30 8.16 -6.90
N TRP A 199 4.07 8.17 -5.83
CA TRP A 199 3.65 8.68 -4.52
C TRP A 199 4.34 10.01 -4.27
N ARG A 200 3.58 11.11 -4.26
CA ARG A 200 4.09 12.45 -3.97
C ARG A 200 4.07 12.76 -2.48
N GLY A 201 3.14 12.17 -1.74
CA GLY A 201 3.06 12.21 -0.28
C GLY A 201 3.76 11.02 0.37
N HIS A 202 3.76 10.98 1.70
CA HIS A 202 4.29 9.86 2.47
C HIS A 202 3.52 8.57 2.18
N LEU A 203 4.24 7.46 2.03
CA LEU A 203 3.67 6.13 1.92
C LEU A 203 4.00 5.31 3.17
N ASN A 204 2.97 4.81 3.84
CA ASN A 204 3.11 3.75 4.82
C ASN A 204 2.55 2.44 4.25
N ALA A 205 3.42 1.47 3.99
CA ALA A 205 3.08 0.10 3.60
C ALA A 205 3.77 -0.91 4.51
N SER A 206 3.98 -0.56 5.79
CA SER A 206 4.61 -1.44 6.79
C SER A 206 3.77 -2.68 7.08
N GLY A 207 4.46 -3.78 7.47
CA GLY A 207 3.80 -5.01 7.90
C GLY A 207 3.04 -5.76 6.81
N CYS A 208 3.20 -5.41 5.54
CA CYS A 208 2.52 -6.08 4.44
C CYS A 208 3.07 -7.49 4.18
N THR A 209 2.19 -8.40 3.75
CA THR A 209 2.57 -9.75 3.33
C THR A 209 2.24 -9.97 1.85
N TYR A 210 3.26 -10.23 1.04
CA TYR A 210 3.14 -10.54 -0.39
C TYR A 210 3.43 -12.03 -0.61
N ARG A 211 2.38 -12.84 -0.90
CA ARG A 211 2.52 -14.29 -1.09
C ARG A 211 2.95 -14.67 -2.51
N ARG A 212 2.82 -13.77 -3.46
CA ARG A 212 3.27 -13.88 -4.85
C ARG A 212 4.15 -12.69 -5.18
N ALA A 213 4.57 -12.55 -6.43
CA ALA A 213 5.44 -11.47 -6.86
C ALA A 213 4.82 -10.09 -6.56
N ALA A 214 5.65 -9.21 -6.00
CA ALA A 214 5.33 -7.80 -5.77
C ALA A 214 6.18 -6.94 -6.70
N ASN A 215 5.54 -6.20 -7.59
CA ASN A 215 6.21 -5.42 -8.61
C ASN A 215 6.00 -3.92 -8.41
N PHE A 216 7.08 -3.24 -8.05
CA PHE A 216 7.18 -1.79 -7.85
C PHE A 216 8.19 -1.16 -8.84
N ALA A 217 8.50 -1.83 -9.95
CA ALA A 217 9.45 -1.31 -10.91
C ALA A 217 9.00 0.03 -11.50
N GLU A 218 9.98 0.88 -11.80
CA GLU A 218 9.77 2.21 -12.39
C GLU A 218 8.89 3.15 -11.54
N CYS A 219 8.74 2.87 -10.24
CA CYS A 219 7.99 3.72 -9.32
C CYS A 219 8.77 4.97 -8.90
N THR A 220 8.06 6.01 -8.49
CA THR A 220 8.63 7.21 -7.89
C THR A 220 8.02 7.45 -6.52
N TRP A 221 8.85 7.45 -5.46
CA TRP A 221 8.48 7.85 -4.12
C TRP A 221 9.07 9.23 -3.82
N GLY A 222 8.21 10.25 -3.87
CA GLY A 222 8.59 11.66 -3.77
C GLY A 222 8.91 12.12 -2.35
N CYS A 223 8.37 11.42 -1.33
CA CYS A 223 8.61 11.64 0.10
C CYS A 223 9.13 10.35 0.75
N ASP A 224 9.14 10.33 2.08
CA ASP A 224 9.55 9.15 2.83
C ASP A 224 8.60 7.99 2.58
N VAL A 225 9.15 6.78 2.52
CA VAL A 225 8.41 5.53 2.36
C VAL A 225 8.74 4.56 3.49
N THR A 226 7.70 3.95 4.05
CA THR A 226 7.85 2.91 5.07
C THR A 226 7.33 1.59 4.53
N LEU A 227 8.24 0.63 4.35
CA LEU A 227 8.01 -0.77 3.98
C LEU A 227 8.49 -1.71 5.09
N ALA A 228 8.76 -1.18 6.30
CA ALA A 228 9.31 -1.92 7.42
C ALA A 228 8.48 -3.16 7.80
N GLY A 229 9.14 -4.24 8.17
CA GLY A 229 8.50 -5.47 8.61
C GLY A 229 7.72 -6.23 7.54
N CYS A 230 7.89 -5.89 6.26
CA CYS A 230 7.22 -6.59 5.18
C CYS A 230 7.77 -8.01 4.96
N THR A 231 6.90 -8.91 4.52
CA THR A 231 7.28 -10.27 4.10
C THR A 231 6.97 -10.48 2.61
N TYR A 232 8.01 -10.82 1.84
CA TYR A 232 7.93 -11.15 0.43
C TYR A 232 8.21 -12.64 0.25
N GLU A 233 7.17 -13.44 -0.04
CA GLU A 233 7.32 -14.91 -0.19
C GLU A 233 7.83 -15.29 -1.59
N LYS A 234 7.69 -14.42 -2.58
CA LYS A 234 8.19 -14.50 -3.94
C LYS A 234 8.93 -13.23 -4.30
N ASP A 235 9.32 -13.07 -5.55
CA ASP A 235 10.16 -11.98 -5.99
C ASP A 235 9.57 -10.60 -5.66
N ALA A 236 10.43 -9.74 -5.12
CA ALA A 236 10.16 -8.34 -4.84
C ALA A 236 10.97 -7.48 -5.81
N VAL A 237 10.27 -6.78 -6.70
CA VAL A 237 10.90 -6.05 -7.81
C VAL A 237 10.75 -4.54 -7.58
N PHE A 238 11.88 -3.88 -7.38
CA PHE A 238 11.99 -2.42 -7.21
C PHE A 238 12.92 -1.80 -8.25
N MET A 239 13.11 -2.47 -9.40
CA MET A 239 14.05 -2.04 -10.43
C MET A 239 13.70 -0.66 -10.98
N SER A 240 14.73 0.16 -11.26
CA SER A 240 14.58 1.50 -11.85
C SER A 240 13.65 2.43 -11.05
N THR A 241 13.59 2.24 -9.75
CA THR A 241 12.74 3.01 -8.82
C THR A 241 13.49 4.20 -8.26
N ALA A 242 12.80 5.34 -8.09
CA ALA A 242 13.37 6.55 -7.51
C ALA A 242 12.80 6.79 -6.10
N PHE A 243 13.67 6.71 -5.09
CA PHE A 243 13.40 7.05 -3.69
C PHE A 243 13.95 8.44 -3.40
N HIS A 244 13.09 9.46 -3.31
CA HIS A 244 13.52 10.84 -3.08
C HIS A 244 13.66 11.19 -1.60
N GLY A 245 12.82 10.61 -0.74
CA GLY A 245 12.88 10.71 0.71
C GLY A 245 13.62 9.55 1.35
N THR A 246 13.49 9.40 2.66
CA THR A 246 14.01 8.28 3.43
C THR A 246 13.23 7.01 3.10
N ALA A 247 13.93 5.89 2.93
CA ALA A 247 13.32 4.59 2.71
C ALA A 247 13.52 3.67 3.92
N HIS A 248 12.45 3.41 4.67
CA HIS A 248 12.41 2.52 5.82
C HIS A 248 12.00 1.13 5.36
N MET A 249 12.99 0.22 5.28
CA MET A 249 12.82 -1.18 4.85
C MET A 249 13.41 -2.15 5.87
N GLU A 250 13.54 -1.70 7.12
CA GLU A 250 14.10 -2.48 8.22
C GLU A 250 13.20 -3.67 8.60
N GLY A 251 13.82 -4.76 9.07
CA GLY A 251 13.13 -5.95 9.55
C GLY A 251 12.33 -6.71 8.49
N CYS A 252 12.57 -6.47 7.21
CA CYS A 252 11.90 -7.16 6.12
C CYS A 252 12.41 -8.60 5.93
N THR A 253 11.55 -9.48 5.42
CA THR A 253 11.91 -10.84 5.03
C THR A 253 11.67 -11.06 3.53
N TYR A 254 12.76 -11.27 2.78
CA TYR A 254 12.73 -11.60 1.36
C TYR A 254 13.03 -13.09 1.22
N ARG A 255 12.01 -13.90 0.90
CA ARG A 255 12.12 -15.36 0.79
C ARG A 255 12.50 -15.85 -0.61
N ALA A 256 12.46 -14.98 -1.60
CA ALA A 256 12.88 -15.19 -2.98
C ALA A 256 13.75 -14.01 -3.43
N GLY A 257 13.87 -13.72 -4.72
CA GLY A 257 14.70 -12.64 -5.23
C GLY A 257 14.24 -11.25 -4.79
N ALA A 258 15.20 -10.37 -4.48
CA ALA A 258 14.97 -8.95 -4.18
C ALA A 258 15.76 -8.08 -5.15
N TYR A 259 15.07 -7.40 -6.06
CA TYR A 259 15.67 -6.74 -7.21
C TYR A 259 15.50 -5.22 -7.11
N PHE A 260 16.61 -4.51 -6.82
CA PHE A 260 16.65 -3.05 -6.73
C PHE A 260 17.50 -2.42 -7.85
N SER A 261 17.96 -3.20 -8.80
CA SER A 261 18.90 -2.77 -9.82
C SER A 261 18.45 -1.49 -10.54
N TYR A 262 19.42 -0.59 -10.79
CA TYR A 262 19.24 0.70 -11.44
C TYR A 262 18.38 1.72 -10.68
N SER A 263 18.13 1.49 -9.39
CA SER A 263 17.36 2.42 -8.56
C SER A 263 18.21 3.57 -8.01
N GLU A 264 17.57 4.71 -7.74
CA GLU A 264 18.19 5.89 -7.15
C GLU A 264 17.62 6.10 -5.73
N PHE A 265 18.51 6.09 -4.73
CA PHE A 265 18.20 6.39 -3.33
C PHE A 265 18.79 7.77 -2.99
N ARG A 266 17.94 8.80 -2.89
CA ARG A 266 18.38 10.17 -2.58
C ARG A 266 18.42 10.45 -1.10
N GLY A 267 17.45 9.94 -0.34
CA GLY A 267 17.43 9.97 1.12
C GLY A 267 18.20 8.81 1.74
N ASP A 268 18.24 8.76 3.06
CA ASP A 268 18.79 7.64 3.80
C ASP A 268 17.93 6.38 3.58
N THR A 269 18.56 5.22 3.57
CA THR A 269 17.86 3.96 3.35
C THR A 269 18.25 2.98 4.44
N ASP A 270 17.24 2.43 5.11
CA ASP A 270 17.41 1.48 6.21
C ASP A 270 16.87 0.10 5.80
N PHE A 271 17.75 -0.89 5.73
CA PHE A 271 17.44 -2.31 5.58
C PHE A 271 17.79 -3.09 6.84
N SER A 272 18.17 -2.42 7.93
CA SER A 272 18.73 -3.09 9.12
C SER A 272 17.85 -4.23 9.62
N GLY A 273 18.48 -5.32 10.05
CA GLY A 273 17.80 -6.51 10.54
C GLY A 273 17.00 -7.29 9.50
N SER A 274 17.08 -6.94 8.22
CA SER A 274 16.36 -7.64 7.15
C SER A 274 17.04 -8.96 6.76
N VAL A 275 16.24 -9.93 6.28
CA VAL A 275 16.67 -11.25 5.87
C VAL A 275 16.44 -11.46 4.38
N PHE A 276 17.51 -11.62 3.64
CA PHE A 276 17.52 -11.91 2.21
C PHE A 276 17.98 -13.35 1.99
N ARG A 277 17.06 -14.25 1.62
CA ARG A 277 17.34 -15.70 1.53
C ARG A 277 17.82 -16.17 0.16
N HIS A 278 17.72 -15.32 -0.86
CA HIS A 278 18.10 -15.59 -2.24
C HIS A 278 18.83 -14.40 -2.85
N ASP A 279 18.87 -14.33 -4.16
CA ASP A 279 19.56 -13.29 -4.90
C ASP A 279 19.02 -11.89 -4.54
N THR A 280 19.94 -11.01 -4.21
CA THR A 280 19.65 -9.61 -3.91
C THR A 280 20.49 -8.74 -4.81
N GLU A 281 19.84 -7.93 -5.64
CA GLU A 281 20.52 -7.13 -6.65
C GLU A 281 20.36 -5.64 -6.40
N PHE A 282 21.49 -4.98 -6.18
CA PHE A 282 21.63 -3.52 -6.15
C PHE A 282 22.52 -3.06 -7.32
N VAL A 283 22.51 -3.77 -8.43
CA VAL A 283 23.37 -3.52 -9.59
C VAL A 283 23.06 -2.15 -10.18
N GLY A 284 24.08 -1.33 -10.40
CA GLY A 284 23.95 -0.01 -11.02
C GLY A 284 23.13 0.99 -10.19
N CYS A 285 22.89 0.74 -8.92
CA CYS A 285 22.18 1.66 -8.02
C CYS A 285 22.97 2.92 -7.73
N ARG A 286 22.28 4.03 -7.48
CA ARG A 286 22.84 5.30 -7.06
C ARG A 286 22.35 5.67 -5.67
N TRP A 287 23.28 5.71 -4.70
CA TRP A 287 23.00 6.03 -3.30
C TRP A 287 23.57 7.40 -2.97
N ARG A 288 22.70 8.38 -2.69
CA ARG A 288 23.12 9.72 -2.28
C ARG A 288 23.10 9.89 -0.77
N GLY A 289 22.09 9.30 -0.12
CA GLY A 289 21.99 9.18 1.33
C GLY A 289 22.81 8.02 1.89
N ARG A 290 22.70 7.80 3.19
CA ARG A 290 23.30 6.64 3.87
C ARG A 290 22.53 5.37 3.54
N ALA A 291 23.22 4.24 3.52
CA ALA A 291 22.60 2.92 3.42
C ALA A 291 22.96 2.09 4.64
N ASP A 292 21.96 1.66 5.40
CA ASP A 292 22.14 0.82 6.58
C ASP A 292 21.65 -0.61 6.29
N LEU A 293 22.60 -1.55 6.25
CA LEU A 293 22.36 -2.98 6.16
C LEU A 293 22.83 -3.71 7.43
N SER A 294 22.92 -3.00 8.57
CA SER A 294 23.40 -3.56 9.83
C SER A 294 22.50 -4.71 10.28
N GLY A 295 23.14 -5.81 10.76
CA GLY A 295 22.41 -6.98 11.27
C GLY A 295 21.60 -7.74 10.22
N CYS A 296 21.76 -7.44 8.93
CA CYS A 296 21.11 -8.20 7.87
C CYS A 296 21.66 -9.64 7.77
N THR A 297 20.86 -10.53 7.21
CA THR A 297 21.32 -11.81 6.68
C THR A 297 21.21 -11.77 5.16
N LEU A 298 22.35 -11.87 4.46
CA LEU A 298 22.44 -11.77 2.99
C LEU A 298 22.98 -13.09 2.43
N HIS A 299 22.20 -13.76 1.54
CA HIS A 299 22.66 -15.00 0.93
C HIS A 299 23.53 -14.74 -0.30
N HIS A 300 22.97 -14.17 -1.35
CA HIS A 300 23.69 -13.66 -2.51
C HIS A 300 23.41 -12.18 -2.66
N VAL A 301 24.42 -11.33 -2.76
CA VAL A 301 24.22 -9.91 -2.96
C VAL A 301 25.16 -9.33 -4.00
N SER A 302 24.65 -8.53 -4.91
CA SER A 302 25.43 -7.81 -5.91
C SER A 302 25.20 -6.31 -5.82
N PHE A 303 26.28 -5.58 -5.65
CA PHE A 303 26.34 -4.12 -5.79
C PHE A 303 27.09 -3.71 -7.05
N GLU A 304 27.30 -4.62 -8.01
CA GLU A 304 28.10 -4.37 -9.21
C GLU A 304 27.71 -3.04 -9.88
N GLY A 305 28.72 -2.20 -10.17
CA GLY A 305 28.53 -0.92 -10.85
C GLY A 305 27.73 0.11 -10.08
N SER A 306 27.46 -0.10 -8.79
CA SER A 306 26.73 0.86 -7.95
C SER A 306 27.62 2.02 -7.47
N SER A 307 27.02 3.15 -7.14
CA SER A 307 27.69 4.38 -6.67
C SER A 307 27.10 4.82 -5.34
N HIS A 308 27.94 4.88 -4.31
CA HIS A 308 27.57 5.29 -2.96
C HIS A 308 28.27 6.60 -2.61
N LEU A 309 27.52 7.72 -2.63
CA LEU A 309 28.00 9.03 -2.17
C LEU A 309 27.88 9.15 -0.65
N GLY A 310 26.80 8.62 -0.07
CA GLY A 310 26.63 8.44 1.38
C GLY A 310 27.39 7.22 1.91
N ALA A 311 27.55 7.13 3.22
CA ALA A 311 28.16 5.97 3.86
C ALA A 311 27.25 4.74 3.74
N ILE A 312 27.86 3.56 3.55
CA ILE A 312 27.15 2.28 3.63
C ILE A 312 27.71 1.47 4.80
N THR A 313 26.84 0.86 5.59
CA THR A 313 27.22 0.03 6.72
C THR A 313 26.63 -1.38 6.64
N PHE A 314 27.48 -2.36 6.91
CA PHE A 314 27.18 -3.79 7.06
C PHE A 314 27.51 -4.26 8.48
N ARG A 315 27.41 -3.37 9.47
CA ARG A 315 27.78 -3.71 10.86
C ARG A 315 26.99 -4.91 11.35
N GLY A 316 27.69 -5.97 11.75
CA GLY A 316 27.08 -7.20 12.25
C GLY A 316 26.27 -8.00 11.22
N THR A 317 26.41 -7.67 9.93
CA THR A 317 25.74 -8.39 8.83
C THR A 317 26.34 -9.79 8.68
N GLN A 318 25.48 -10.77 8.42
CA GLN A 318 25.87 -12.15 8.13
C GLN A 318 25.75 -12.43 6.63
N PHE A 319 26.85 -12.81 6.01
CA PHE A 319 26.90 -13.23 4.62
C PHE A 319 26.85 -14.78 4.59
N SER A 320 25.67 -15.35 4.36
CA SER A 320 25.40 -16.77 4.50
C SER A 320 25.62 -17.54 3.19
N GLY A 321 26.88 -18.01 2.98
CA GLY A 321 27.22 -19.01 1.97
C GLY A 321 27.10 -18.59 0.50
N GLY A 322 26.79 -17.34 0.24
CA GLY A 322 26.58 -16.82 -1.10
C GLY A 322 27.73 -15.95 -1.63
N ARG A 323 27.60 -15.55 -2.89
CA ARG A 323 28.53 -14.64 -3.53
C ARG A 323 28.18 -13.19 -3.20
N CYS A 324 29.17 -12.43 -2.68
CA CYS A 324 29.07 -10.98 -2.49
C CYS A 324 29.88 -10.28 -3.58
N VAL A 325 29.23 -9.49 -4.40
CA VAL A 325 29.86 -8.80 -5.55
C VAL A 325 29.84 -7.29 -5.32
N PHE A 326 31.03 -6.69 -5.32
CA PHE A 326 31.24 -5.27 -5.19
C PHE A 326 32.02 -4.68 -6.39
N ASP A 327 32.12 -5.45 -7.49
CA ASP A 327 32.91 -5.10 -8.65
C ASP A 327 32.42 -3.79 -9.29
N ARG A 328 33.36 -2.96 -9.76
CA ARG A 328 33.08 -1.69 -10.44
C ARG A 328 32.25 -0.69 -9.63
N SER A 329 32.17 -0.88 -8.30
CA SER A 329 31.39 -0.01 -7.42
C SER A 329 32.27 1.09 -6.81
N VAL A 330 31.65 2.26 -6.53
CA VAL A 330 32.33 3.42 -5.94
C VAL A 330 31.72 3.74 -4.59
N TYR A 331 32.54 3.84 -3.53
CA TYR A 331 32.13 4.11 -2.15
C TYR A 331 32.76 5.40 -1.64
N ALA A 332 32.31 6.54 -2.12
CA ALA A 332 32.86 7.85 -1.74
C ALA A 332 32.55 8.23 -0.29
N GLY A 333 31.39 7.82 0.23
CA GLY A 333 30.98 8.07 1.62
C GLY A 333 31.58 7.11 2.65
N GLY A 334 32.36 6.12 2.19
CA GLY A 334 32.93 5.09 3.04
C GLY A 334 32.04 3.86 3.22
N ILE A 335 32.68 2.75 3.63
CA ILE A 335 32.04 1.46 3.86
C ILE A 335 32.47 0.90 5.22
N ASN A 336 31.53 0.34 5.99
CA ASN A 336 31.78 -0.20 7.32
C ASN A 336 31.32 -1.65 7.40
N PHE A 337 32.26 -2.57 7.68
CA PHE A 337 32.02 -4.02 7.90
C PHE A 337 32.26 -4.45 9.34
N THR A 338 32.27 -3.54 10.33
CA THR A 338 32.56 -3.89 11.74
C THR A 338 31.62 -5.02 12.22
N GLY A 339 32.22 -6.15 12.63
CA GLY A 339 31.46 -7.31 13.12
C GLY A 339 30.67 -8.07 12.05
N ALA A 340 30.85 -7.75 10.78
CA ALA A 340 30.31 -8.55 9.70
C ALA A 340 31.02 -9.92 9.65
N ALA A 341 30.28 -10.98 9.34
CA ALA A 341 30.80 -12.33 9.28
C ALA A 341 30.32 -13.06 8.03
N GLN A 342 31.15 -13.99 7.54
CA GLN A 342 30.76 -14.96 6.54
C GLN A 342 30.47 -16.28 7.24
N THR A 343 29.29 -16.85 7.07
CA THR A 343 28.85 -18.10 7.72
C THR A 343 28.56 -19.18 6.69
#